data_b9c0ec4e8372125c4eb7698334c63260
#
_entry.id   b9c0ec4e8372125c4eb7698334c63260
#
_cell.length_a   1.000
_cell.length_b   1.000
_cell.length_c   1.000
_cell.angle_alpha   90.00
_cell.angle_beta   90.00
_cell.angle_gamma   90.00
#
_symmetry.space_group_name_H-M   'P 1'
#
loop_
_entity.id
_entity.type
_entity.pdbx_description
1 polymer ?
#
loop_
_entity_poly.entity_id
_entity_poly.type
_entity_poly.pdbx_seq_one_letter_code
_entity_poly.pdbx_strand_id
1 'polypeptide(L)'
;MHNVGAFAESTLRSLANNAHPDIEFLLVDDCSTDSTPGVVDRWAERRPGAKVIRHEKNMGIAQARNSGIDAASGDYITFLDGDDWYGPGHLAELVRAMDELGCDFARTDHVQATGTERVIRRPPAPVRNLVMDPRDGIAPADSETMVDYPFVWAGIYRRHLFDDGGMRFATELRTAEDRLWIWRLHLKARTYASLGVHGVFYRRGVATSLTQIKDARQLDFIPAYDALLQDVLKDPETERFLPKAVRTYCAMIAFHIGKANEYEPSTAQRLRREAKAALHRMPERTLEETLTTMDSTRSRSLSRLRDGRKAA
;
A
#
# COMPACT_ATOMS: atom_id res chain seq x y z
N MET A 1 -5.19 -13.29 -3.97
CA MET A 1 -5.91 -14.05 -2.93
C MET A 1 -4.98 -15.10 -2.34
N HIS A 2 -4.96 -15.31 -1.02
CA HIS A 2 -4.25 -16.40 -0.37
C HIS A 2 -4.96 -16.74 0.95
N ASN A 3 -5.55 -17.95 1.02
CA ASN A 3 -6.27 -18.46 2.19
C ASN A 3 -7.35 -17.48 2.71
N VAL A 4 -8.21 -17.02 1.80
CA VAL A 4 -9.33 -16.10 2.06
C VAL A 4 -10.69 -16.74 1.87
N GLY A 5 -10.79 -18.07 1.95
CA GLY A 5 -12.02 -18.83 1.69
C GLY A 5 -13.24 -18.35 2.47
N ALA A 6 -13.04 -17.89 3.71
CA ALA A 6 -14.11 -17.33 4.52
C ALA A 6 -14.72 -16.01 3.95
N PHE A 7 -13.99 -15.30 3.10
CA PHE A 7 -14.38 -14.00 2.56
C PHE A 7 -14.59 -14.01 1.04
N ALA A 8 -13.95 -14.95 0.33
CA ALA A 8 -13.91 -15.00 -1.13
C ALA A 8 -15.29 -14.90 -1.78
N GLU A 9 -16.33 -15.57 -1.24
CA GLU A 9 -17.67 -15.47 -1.80
C GLU A 9 -18.25 -14.05 -1.73
N SER A 10 -18.04 -13.33 -0.62
CA SER A 10 -18.52 -11.95 -0.47
C SER A 10 -17.76 -10.99 -1.38
N THR A 11 -16.45 -11.15 -1.51
CA THR A 11 -15.59 -10.40 -2.41
C THR A 11 -16.04 -10.60 -3.86
N LEU A 12 -16.15 -11.85 -4.32
CA LEU A 12 -16.54 -12.19 -5.68
C LEU A 12 -17.98 -11.78 -6.01
N ARG A 13 -18.90 -11.83 -5.04
CA ARG A 13 -20.27 -11.28 -5.20
C ARG A 13 -20.22 -9.78 -5.47
N SER A 14 -19.35 -9.04 -4.77
CA SER A 14 -19.20 -7.60 -4.99
C SER A 14 -18.65 -7.27 -6.38
N LEU A 15 -17.73 -8.09 -6.90
CA LEU A 15 -17.26 -7.98 -8.29
C LEU A 15 -18.40 -8.23 -9.29
N ALA A 16 -19.27 -9.22 -9.01
CA ALA A 16 -20.44 -9.48 -9.86
C ALA A 16 -21.39 -8.28 -9.96
N ASN A 17 -21.57 -7.54 -8.86
CA ASN A 17 -22.38 -6.32 -8.80
C ASN A 17 -21.75 -5.12 -9.54
N ASN A 18 -20.50 -5.24 -9.94
CA ASN A 18 -19.75 -4.26 -10.75
C ASN A 18 -19.42 -4.78 -12.16
N ALA A 19 -19.97 -5.92 -12.58
CA ALA A 19 -19.66 -6.52 -13.87
C ALA A 19 -20.20 -5.66 -15.02
N HIS A 20 -19.36 -5.45 -16.04
CA HIS A 20 -19.68 -4.79 -17.29
C HIS A 20 -18.89 -5.49 -18.42
N PRO A 21 -19.36 -5.50 -19.69
CA PRO A 21 -18.61 -6.10 -20.79
C PRO A 21 -17.17 -5.60 -20.95
N ASP A 22 -16.90 -4.34 -20.60
CA ASP A 22 -15.57 -3.70 -20.70
C ASP A 22 -14.71 -3.89 -19.43
N ILE A 23 -15.17 -4.69 -18.46
CA ILE A 23 -14.43 -4.98 -17.24
C ILE A 23 -13.96 -6.43 -17.25
N GLU A 24 -12.65 -6.64 -17.17
CA GLU A 24 -12.06 -7.93 -16.90
C GLU A 24 -11.74 -8.12 -15.42
N PHE A 25 -11.89 -9.34 -14.93
CA PHE A 25 -11.54 -9.70 -13.56
C PHE A 25 -10.38 -10.70 -13.58
N LEU A 26 -9.24 -10.28 -13.04
CA LEU A 26 -8.03 -11.11 -12.93
C LEU A 26 -7.92 -11.62 -11.50
N LEU A 27 -8.24 -12.88 -11.28
CA LEU A 27 -8.26 -13.54 -9.97
C LEU A 27 -6.94 -14.25 -9.75
N VAL A 28 -6.03 -13.65 -8.99
CA VAL A 28 -4.73 -14.26 -8.70
C VAL A 28 -4.82 -15.04 -7.39
N ASP A 29 -4.71 -16.36 -7.48
CA ASP A 29 -4.61 -17.28 -6.34
C ASP A 29 -3.14 -17.60 -6.06
N ASP A 30 -2.63 -17.08 -4.95
CA ASP A 30 -1.24 -17.21 -4.55
C ASP A 30 -1.01 -18.50 -3.73
N CYS A 31 -1.31 -19.67 -4.34
CA CYS A 31 -1.16 -20.99 -3.76
C CYS A 31 -1.98 -21.16 -2.46
N SER A 32 -3.28 -20.93 -2.53
CA SER A 32 -4.18 -21.17 -1.39
C SER A 32 -4.33 -22.67 -1.10
N THR A 33 -4.44 -23.03 0.17
CA THR A 33 -4.61 -24.39 0.67
C THR A 33 -5.96 -24.64 1.34
N ASP A 34 -6.77 -23.58 1.46
CA ASP A 34 -8.13 -23.62 2.02
C ASP A 34 -9.18 -23.74 0.89
N SER A 35 -10.43 -23.34 1.14
CA SER A 35 -11.52 -23.39 0.17
C SER A 35 -11.43 -22.32 -0.94
N THR A 36 -10.48 -21.39 -0.89
CA THR A 36 -10.33 -20.28 -1.85
C THR A 36 -10.32 -20.75 -3.31
N PRO A 37 -9.48 -21.75 -3.73
CA PRO A 37 -9.41 -22.18 -5.13
C PRO A 37 -10.77 -22.63 -5.68
N GLY A 38 -11.48 -23.45 -4.92
CA GLY A 38 -12.80 -23.97 -5.34
C GLY A 38 -13.88 -22.88 -5.43
N VAL A 39 -13.81 -21.84 -4.59
CA VAL A 39 -14.73 -20.68 -4.67
C VAL A 39 -14.42 -19.87 -5.91
N VAL A 40 -13.15 -19.61 -6.19
CA VAL A 40 -12.67 -18.85 -7.35
C VAL A 40 -13.07 -19.54 -8.67
N ASP A 41 -12.86 -20.87 -8.77
CA ASP A 41 -13.20 -21.63 -9.98
C ASP A 41 -14.70 -21.57 -10.30
N ARG A 42 -15.52 -21.94 -9.34
CA ARG A 42 -16.98 -21.88 -9.52
C ARG A 42 -17.49 -20.49 -9.92
N TRP A 43 -16.82 -19.45 -9.47
CA TRP A 43 -17.19 -18.08 -9.83
C TRP A 43 -16.73 -17.73 -11.23
N ALA A 44 -15.51 -18.08 -11.62
CA ALA A 44 -14.91 -17.80 -12.93
C ALA A 44 -15.62 -18.55 -14.06
N GLU A 45 -15.99 -19.84 -13.87
CA GLU A 45 -16.72 -20.66 -14.83
C GLU A 45 -18.03 -19.99 -15.33
N ARG A 46 -18.63 -19.15 -14.52
CA ARG A 46 -19.89 -18.46 -14.82
C ARG A 46 -19.71 -17.06 -15.42
N ARG A 47 -18.46 -16.65 -15.70
CA ARG A 47 -18.14 -15.27 -16.13
C ARG A 47 -17.05 -15.24 -17.20
N PRO A 48 -17.43 -15.06 -18.48
CA PRO A 48 -16.48 -15.10 -19.62
C PRO A 48 -15.33 -14.08 -19.52
N GLY A 49 -15.53 -12.95 -18.81
CA GLY A 49 -14.49 -11.92 -18.59
C GLY A 49 -13.57 -12.17 -17.40
N ALA A 50 -13.73 -13.29 -16.69
CA ALA A 50 -12.88 -13.65 -15.55
C ALA A 50 -11.75 -14.58 -15.98
N LYS A 51 -10.52 -14.27 -15.55
CA LYS A 51 -9.33 -15.12 -15.73
C LYS A 51 -8.76 -15.48 -14.36
N VAL A 52 -8.40 -16.74 -14.16
CA VAL A 52 -7.75 -17.23 -12.95
C VAL A 52 -6.27 -17.48 -13.23
N ILE A 53 -5.42 -16.86 -12.39
CA ILE A 53 -3.97 -17.03 -12.42
C ILE A 53 -3.59 -17.74 -11.12
N ARG A 54 -2.85 -18.84 -11.21
CA ARG A 54 -2.40 -19.63 -10.03
C ARG A 54 -0.91 -19.67 -9.94
N HIS A 55 -0.42 -19.39 -8.75
CA HIS A 55 0.99 -19.63 -8.42
C HIS A 55 1.18 -21.06 -7.88
N GLU A 56 2.26 -21.70 -8.27
CA GLU A 56 2.64 -23.05 -7.78
C GLU A 56 3.10 -23.03 -6.31
N LYS A 57 3.54 -21.87 -5.83
CA LYS A 57 3.93 -21.62 -4.44
C LYS A 57 3.50 -20.24 -4.00
N ASN A 58 3.40 -19.99 -2.69
CA ASN A 58 3.10 -18.64 -2.17
C ASN A 58 4.24 -17.68 -2.51
N MET A 59 3.97 -16.76 -3.42
CA MET A 59 4.90 -15.74 -3.92
C MET A 59 4.78 -14.41 -3.17
N GLY A 60 3.69 -14.20 -2.41
CA GLY A 60 3.36 -12.97 -1.69
C GLY A 60 2.56 -11.97 -2.49
N ILE A 61 2.00 -10.99 -1.77
CA ILE A 61 1.06 -10.01 -2.32
C ILE A 61 1.68 -9.15 -3.45
N ALA A 62 2.95 -8.79 -3.33
CA ALA A 62 3.68 -8.04 -4.36
C ALA A 62 3.71 -8.79 -5.70
N GLN A 63 4.11 -10.07 -5.69
CA GLN A 63 4.13 -10.88 -6.89
C GLN A 63 2.72 -11.16 -7.41
N ALA A 64 1.74 -11.39 -6.53
CA ALA A 64 0.36 -11.61 -6.96
C ALA A 64 -0.19 -10.37 -7.70
N ARG A 65 0.07 -9.16 -7.22
CA ARG A 65 -0.29 -7.93 -7.92
C ARG A 65 0.45 -7.79 -9.25
N ASN A 66 1.76 -8.09 -9.29
CA ASN A 66 2.53 -8.07 -10.53
C ASN A 66 1.99 -9.06 -11.57
N SER A 67 1.61 -10.28 -11.18
CA SER A 67 0.99 -11.26 -12.09
C SER A 67 -0.35 -10.77 -12.65
N GLY A 68 -1.14 -10.06 -11.84
CA GLY A 68 -2.36 -9.38 -12.30
C GLY A 68 -2.06 -8.27 -13.31
N ILE A 69 -1.06 -7.43 -13.04
CA ILE A 69 -0.61 -6.36 -13.96
C ILE A 69 -0.17 -6.94 -15.29
N ASP A 70 0.61 -8.05 -15.30
CA ASP A 70 1.10 -8.69 -16.51
C ASP A 70 -0.01 -9.25 -17.39
N ALA A 71 -1.11 -9.68 -16.79
CA ALA A 71 -2.25 -10.25 -17.49
C ALA A 71 -3.32 -9.20 -17.90
N ALA A 72 -3.18 -7.97 -17.39
CA ALA A 72 -4.16 -6.91 -17.62
C ALA A 72 -4.09 -6.36 -19.04
N SER A 73 -5.27 -6.20 -19.66
CA SER A 73 -5.44 -5.66 -21.02
C SER A 73 -6.24 -4.35 -21.06
N GLY A 74 -6.97 -4.02 -20.00
CA GLY A 74 -7.78 -2.80 -19.91
C GLY A 74 -6.94 -1.52 -19.85
N ASP A 75 -7.55 -0.39 -20.17
CA ASP A 75 -6.91 0.94 -20.12
C ASP A 75 -6.65 1.42 -18.70
N TYR A 76 -7.40 0.89 -17.74
CA TYR A 76 -7.29 1.18 -16.33
C TYR A 76 -7.07 -0.09 -15.51
N ILE A 77 -6.30 0.03 -14.44
CA ILE A 77 -6.07 -1.03 -13.45
C ILE A 77 -6.53 -0.55 -12.09
N THR A 78 -7.25 -1.40 -11.37
CA THR A 78 -7.53 -1.24 -9.94
C THR A 78 -7.28 -2.56 -9.21
N PHE A 79 -7.05 -2.49 -7.91
CA PHE A 79 -6.73 -3.65 -7.08
C PHE A 79 -7.83 -3.87 -6.04
N LEU A 80 -8.07 -5.13 -5.69
CA LEU A 80 -8.92 -5.51 -4.57
C LEU A 80 -8.30 -6.67 -3.82
N ASP A 81 -8.13 -6.54 -2.52
CA ASP A 81 -7.66 -7.62 -1.68
C ASP A 81 -8.77 -8.67 -1.50
N GLY A 82 -8.38 -9.95 -1.35
CA GLY A 82 -9.34 -11.07 -1.41
C GLY A 82 -10.31 -11.18 -0.23
N ASP A 83 -10.14 -10.37 0.80
CA ASP A 83 -10.99 -10.25 1.99
C ASP A 83 -11.82 -8.97 2.02
N ASP A 84 -11.65 -8.08 1.02
CA ASP A 84 -12.36 -6.81 0.89
C ASP A 84 -13.49 -6.87 -0.15
N TRP A 85 -14.26 -5.80 -0.32
CA TRP A 85 -15.34 -5.75 -1.33
C TRP A 85 -15.60 -4.35 -1.87
N TYR A 86 -16.20 -4.30 -3.06
CA TYR A 86 -16.71 -3.07 -3.67
C TYR A 86 -18.21 -2.86 -3.39
N GLY A 87 -18.61 -1.60 -3.25
CA GLY A 87 -20.00 -1.19 -3.36
C GLY A 87 -20.52 -1.33 -4.81
N PRO A 88 -21.83 -1.45 -5.01
CA PRO A 88 -22.43 -1.50 -6.34
C PRO A 88 -22.09 -0.25 -7.16
N GLY A 89 -21.72 -0.41 -8.44
CA GLY A 89 -21.43 0.68 -9.37
C GLY A 89 -20.09 1.41 -9.15
N HIS A 90 -19.30 0.99 -8.17
CA HIS A 90 -18.03 1.66 -7.83
C HIS A 90 -17.06 1.72 -9.01
N LEU A 91 -16.89 0.61 -9.74
CA LEU A 91 -15.96 0.57 -10.87
C LEU A 91 -16.41 1.50 -12.02
N ALA A 92 -17.69 1.55 -12.31
CA ALA A 92 -18.23 2.48 -13.34
C ALA A 92 -18.02 3.94 -12.94
N GLU A 93 -18.18 4.27 -11.66
CA GLU A 93 -17.92 5.62 -11.14
C GLU A 93 -16.44 6.00 -11.25
N LEU A 94 -15.52 5.06 -10.98
CA LEU A 94 -14.09 5.28 -11.14
C LEU A 94 -13.70 5.54 -12.58
N VAL A 95 -14.18 4.70 -13.52
CA VAL A 95 -13.88 4.85 -14.96
C VAL A 95 -14.39 6.20 -15.47
N ARG A 96 -15.65 6.54 -15.16
CA ARG A 96 -16.22 7.83 -15.54
C ARG A 96 -15.38 9.00 -15.03
N ALA A 97 -14.97 8.98 -13.78
CA ALA A 97 -14.13 10.04 -13.21
C ALA A 97 -12.75 10.13 -13.88
N MET A 98 -12.14 8.99 -14.23
CA MET A 98 -10.86 8.97 -14.96
C MET A 98 -10.98 9.50 -16.38
N ASP A 99 -12.09 9.22 -17.06
CA ASP A 99 -12.36 9.73 -18.42
C ASP A 99 -12.61 11.25 -18.39
N GLU A 100 -13.39 11.73 -17.41
CA GLU A 100 -13.69 13.15 -17.25
C GLU A 100 -12.45 13.99 -16.88
N LEU A 101 -11.60 13.46 -15.98
CA LEU A 101 -10.44 14.20 -15.46
C LEU A 101 -9.18 14.04 -16.34
N GLY A 102 -9.04 12.95 -17.08
CA GLY A 102 -7.89 12.69 -17.93
C GLY A 102 -6.55 12.50 -17.19
N CYS A 103 -6.57 12.23 -15.88
CA CYS A 103 -5.34 12.08 -15.08
C CYS A 103 -4.74 10.67 -15.19
N ASP A 104 -3.48 10.51 -14.75
CA ASP A 104 -2.76 9.24 -14.78
C ASP A 104 -3.29 8.25 -13.74
N PHE A 105 -3.66 8.76 -12.56
CA PHE A 105 -4.29 7.95 -11.53
C PHE A 105 -5.22 8.78 -10.64
N ALA A 106 -6.13 8.08 -9.97
CA ALA A 106 -6.96 8.68 -8.95
C ALA A 106 -6.92 7.90 -7.65
N ARG A 107 -7.02 8.62 -6.52
CA ARG A 107 -7.14 8.06 -5.17
C ARG A 107 -8.56 8.27 -4.67
N THR A 108 -9.09 7.31 -3.92
CA THR A 108 -10.46 7.35 -3.41
C THR A 108 -10.50 7.31 -1.89
N ASP A 109 -11.61 7.74 -1.33
CA ASP A 109 -11.96 7.39 0.03
C ASP A 109 -12.16 5.87 0.14
N HIS A 110 -12.13 5.34 1.37
CA HIS A 110 -12.54 3.96 1.63
C HIS A 110 -13.33 3.88 2.93
N VAL A 111 -14.07 2.80 3.08
CA VAL A 111 -14.83 2.50 4.30
C VAL A 111 -14.12 1.40 5.06
N GLN A 112 -13.61 1.69 6.25
CA GLN A 112 -13.17 0.65 7.18
C GLN A 112 -14.40 -0.03 7.79
N ALA A 113 -14.43 -1.36 7.69
CA ALA A 113 -15.55 -2.19 8.16
C ALA A 113 -15.07 -3.11 9.29
N THR A 114 -15.53 -2.85 10.52
CA THR A 114 -15.26 -3.68 11.71
C THR A 114 -16.58 -4.16 12.27
N GLY A 115 -16.91 -5.44 12.10
CA GLY A 115 -18.23 -5.94 12.43
C GLY A 115 -19.33 -5.14 11.71
N THR A 116 -20.20 -4.48 12.46
CA THR A 116 -21.26 -3.59 11.95
C THR A 116 -20.81 -2.13 11.80
N GLU A 117 -19.68 -1.76 12.37
CA GLU A 117 -19.15 -0.39 12.32
C GLU A 117 -18.61 -0.07 10.92
N ARG A 118 -18.87 1.16 10.45
CA ARG A 118 -18.38 1.70 9.18
C ARG A 118 -17.80 3.08 9.39
N VAL A 119 -16.50 3.23 9.09
CA VAL A 119 -15.77 4.50 9.24
C VAL A 119 -15.16 4.90 7.91
N ILE A 120 -15.56 6.05 7.38
CA ILE A 120 -14.97 6.59 6.15
C ILE A 120 -13.57 7.12 6.48
N ARG A 121 -12.60 6.69 5.68
CA ARG A 121 -11.23 7.22 5.66
C ARG A 121 -10.97 7.93 4.35
N ARG A 122 -10.41 9.11 4.45
CA ARG A 122 -10.16 10.00 3.31
C ARG A 122 -8.66 10.13 3.08
N PRO A 123 -8.19 10.12 1.82
CA PRO A 123 -6.82 10.51 1.52
C PRO A 123 -6.61 11.98 1.95
N PRO A 124 -5.44 12.33 2.46
CA PRO A 124 -5.12 13.69 2.92
C PRO A 124 -4.82 14.64 1.76
N ALA A 125 -5.76 14.75 0.81
CA ALA A 125 -5.66 15.63 -0.34
C ALA A 125 -6.24 17.00 -0.01
N PRO A 126 -5.57 18.10 -0.43
CA PRO A 126 -6.03 19.46 -0.14
C PRO A 126 -7.32 19.82 -0.91
N VAL A 127 -7.48 19.24 -2.08
CA VAL A 127 -8.65 19.44 -2.96
C VAL A 127 -9.12 18.12 -3.54
N ARG A 128 -10.38 18.09 -4.02
CA ARG A 128 -10.99 16.90 -4.59
C ARG A 128 -11.52 17.16 -5.98
N ASN A 129 -11.56 16.12 -6.80
CA ASN A 129 -12.08 16.13 -8.17
C ASN A 129 -11.40 17.17 -9.07
N LEU A 130 -10.14 17.49 -8.76
CA LEU A 130 -9.27 18.33 -9.57
C LEU A 130 -7.98 17.59 -9.87
N VAL A 131 -7.47 17.82 -11.08
CA VAL A 131 -6.18 17.27 -11.51
C VAL A 131 -5.05 18.08 -10.90
N MET A 132 -4.11 17.41 -10.28
CA MET A 132 -2.97 17.97 -9.55
C MET A 132 -1.67 17.28 -9.97
N ASP A 133 -0.53 17.93 -9.67
CA ASP A 133 0.77 17.28 -9.71
C ASP A 133 0.90 16.33 -8.50
N PRO A 134 1.16 15.01 -8.70
CA PRO A 134 1.33 14.09 -7.61
C PRO A 134 2.52 14.42 -6.70
N ARG A 135 3.54 15.11 -7.21
CA ARG A 135 4.70 15.53 -6.43
C ARG A 135 4.32 16.53 -5.32
N ASP A 136 3.29 17.34 -5.54
CA ASP A 136 2.74 18.24 -4.51
C ASP A 136 2.05 17.46 -3.36
N GLY A 137 1.64 16.23 -3.61
CA GLY A 137 1.09 15.31 -2.61
C GLY A 137 2.13 14.63 -1.71
N ILE A 138 3.44 14.90 -1.87
CA ILE A 138 4.51 14.32 -1.06
C ILE A 138 4.82 15.17 0.17
N ALA A 139 4.91 16.48 0.02
CA ALA A 139 5.26 17.44 1.07
C ALA A 139 4.01 18.14 1.64
N PRO A 140 4.09 18.80 2.79
CA PRO A 140 5.25 18.99 3.64
C PRO A 140 5.58 17.79 4.56
N ALA A 141 6.71 17.85 5.24
CA ALA A 141 7.20 16.75 6.08
C ALA A 141 6.44 16.60 7.40
N ASP A 142 5.93 17.68 7.97
CA ASP A 142 5.35 17.77 9.32
C ASP A 142 3.85 17.48 9.39
N SER A 143 3.21 17.24 8.25
CA SER A 143 1.78 16.89 8.18
C SER A 143 1.55 15.59 7.42
N GLU A 144 0.36 15.03 7.55
CA GLU A 144 -0.09 13.87 6.78
C GLU A 144 -0.31 14.30 5.32
N THR A 145 0.23 13.52 4.38
CA THR A 145 0.19 13.81 2.95
C THR A 145 -0.18 12.55 2.16
N MET A 146 -0.37 12.67 0.84
CA MET A 146 -0.85 11.56 0.00
C MET A 146 0.02 10.32 0.08
N VAL A 147 1.32 10.44 0.34
CA VAL A 147 2.24 9.29 0.50
C VAL A 147 2.08 8.57 1.85
N ASP A 148 1.37 9.17 2.80
CA ASP A 148 0.99 8.53 4.07
C ASP A 148 -0.31 7.72 3.96
N TYR A 149 -0.93 7.69 2.76
CA TYR A 149 -2.14 6.92 2.44
C TYR A 149 -1.79 5.71 1.55
N PRO A 150 -1.17 4.63 2.10
CA PRO A 150 -0.53 3.57 1.32
C PRO A 150 -1.50 2.50 0.77
N PHE A 151 -2.79 2.78 0.71
CA PHE A 151 -3.83 1.82 0.31
C PHE A 151 -3.91 1.71 -1.22
N VAL A 152 -3.10 0.86 -1.83
CA VAL A 152 -3.04 0.66 -3.29
C VAL A 152 -4.43 0.36 -3.90
N TRP A 153 -5.25 -0.42 -3.21
CA TRP A 153 -6.62 -0.76 -3.62
C TRP A 153 -7.61 0.42 -3.52
N ALA A 154 -7.27 1.53 -2.84
CA ALA A 154 -8.07 2.75 -2.80
C ALA A 154 -7.68 3.69 -3.94
N GLY A 155 -7.80 3.23 -5.18
CA GLY A 155 -7.46 4.01 -6.36
C GLY A 155 -7.66 3.26 -7.67
N ILE A 156 -7.51 4.00 -8.77
CA ILE A 156 -7.53 3.53 -10.15
C ILE A 156 -6.36 4.17 -10.91
N TYR A 157 -5.74 3.42 -11.80
CA TYR A 157 -4.46 3.75 -12.42
C TYR A 157 -4.52 3.50 -13.92
N ARG A 158 -4.03 4.42 -14.75
CA ARG A 158 -3.88 4.18 -16.20
C ARG A 158 -2.84 3.10 -16.44
N ARG A 159 -3.14 2.18 -17.36
CA ARG A 159 -2.27 1.03 -17.67
C ARG A 159 -0.86 1.45 -18.11
N HIS A 160 -0.74 2.57 -18.85
CA HIS A 160 0.59 3.04 -19.31
C HIS A 160 1.59 3.28 -18.18
N LEU A 161 1.16 3.50 -16.94
CA LEU A 161 2.05 3.60 -15.77
C LEU A 161 2.85 2.32 -15.51
N PHE A 162 2.40 1.19 -16.05
CA PHE A 162 2.99 -0.14 -15.86
C PHE A 162 3.77 -0.65 -17.06
N ASP A 163 3.65 0.00 -18.23
CA ASP A 163 4.18 -0.51 -19.52
C ASP A 163 5.71 -0.61 -19.55
N ASP A 164 6.44 0.26 -18.87
CA ASP A 164 7.91 0.29 -18.83
C ASP A 164 8.50 -0.52 -17.65
N GLY A 165 7.68 -1.22 -16.91
CA GLY A 165 8.07 -1.96 -15.71
C GLY A 165 8.40 -1.08 -14.50
N GLY A 166 8.35 0.26 -14.64
CA GLY A 166 8.70 1.21 -13.58
C GLY A 166 7.78 1.22 -12.37
N MET A 167 6.52 0.77 -12.53
CA MET A 167 5.51 0.71 -11.48
C MET A 167 5.23 -0.72 -10.99
N ARG A 168 6.24 -1.59 -10.95
CA ARG A 168 6.14 -2.93 -10.37
C ARG A 168 6.28 -2.89 -8.86
N PHE A 169 5.60 -3.82 -8.18
CA PHE A 169 5.80 -4.06 -6.75
C PHE A 169 7.11 -4.80 -6.52
N ALA A 170 7.82 -4.43 -5.46
CA ALA A 170 9.07 -5.06 -5.06
C ALA A 170 8.79 -6.45 -4.43
N THR A 171 9.12 -7.51 -5.14
CA THR A 171 8.72 -8.89 -4.78
C THR A 171 9.51 -9.49 -3.63
N GLU A 172 10.64 -8.89 -3.27
CA GLU A 172 11.44 -9.18 -2.09
C GLU A 172 10.76 -8.73 -0.78
N LEU A 173 9.77 -7.82 -0.86
CA LEU A 173 9.02 -7.34 0.29
C LEU A 173 7.76 -8.17 0.51
N ARG A 174 7.60 -8.73 1.70
CA ARG A 174 6.41 -9.46 2.13
C ARG A 174 5.38 -8.55 2.81
N THR A 175 5.85 -7.41 3.30
CA THR A 175 5.03 -6.31 3.86
C THR A 175 5.63 -4.97 3.45
N ALA A 176 4.88 -3.87 3.61
CA ALA A 176 5.29 -2.50 3.27
C ALA A 176 5.65 -2.27 1.78
N GLU A 177 5.33 -3.23 0.90
CA GLU A 177 5.46 -3.08 -0.56
C GLU A 177 4.59 -1.95 -1.10
N ASP A 178 3.44 -1.73 -0.48
CA ASP A 178 2.47 -0.67 -0.79
C ASP A 178 3.06 0.73 -0.52
N ARG A 179 3.80 0.90 0.58
CA ARG A 179 4.42 2.18 0.95
C ARG A 179 5.45 2.62 -0.08
N LEU A 180 6.37 1.74 -0.44
CA LEU A 180 7.36 2.01 -1.47
C LEU A 180 6.70 2.31 -2.82
N TRP A 181 5.68 1.52 -3.17
CA TRP A 181 4.97 1.66 -4.44
C TRP A 181 4.22 3.00 -4.53
N ILE A 182 3.51 3.43 -3.49
CA ILE A 182 2.79 4.71 -3.47
C ILE A 182 3.76 5.89 -3.58
N TRP A 183 4.88 5.86 -2.92
CA TRP A 183 5.90 6.90 -3.08
C TRP A 183 6.41 6.98 -4.51
N ARG A 184 6.77 5.83 -5.11
CA ARG A 184 7.21 5.76 -6.50
C ARG A 184 6.15 6.27 -7.47
N LEU A 185 4.89 5.99 -7.21
CA LEU A 185 3.78 6.51 -7.99
C LEU A 185 3.76 8.05 -7.99
N HIS A 186 3.87 8.67 -6.81
CA HIS A 186 3.89 10.12 -6.68
C HIS A 186 5.15 10.78 -7.24
N LEU A 187 6.27 10.09 -7.24
CA LEU A 187 7.53 10.59 -7.86
C LEU A 187 7.51 10.51 -9.39
N LYS A 188 6.78 9.54 -9.99
CA LYS A 188 6.89 9.20 -11.42
C LYS A 188 5.69 9.63 -12.27
N ALA A 189 4.48 9.55 -11.76
CA ALA A 189 3.28 9.96 -12.49
C ALA A 189 3.26 11.49 -12.69
N ARG A 190 2.54 11.93 -13.73
CA ARG A 190 2.47 13.35 -14.09
C ARG A 190 1.27 14.06 -13.49
N THR A 191 0.15 13.33 -13.36
CA THR A 191 -1.11 13.90 -12.92
C THR A 191 -1.88 12.93 -12.04
N TYR A 192 -2.57 13.46 -11.04
CA TYR A 192 -3.49 12.67 -10.22
C TYR A 192 -4.71 13.49 -9.78
N ALA A 193 -5.72 12.79 -9.29
CA ALA A 193 -6.84 13.40 -8.59
C ALA A 193 -7.18 12.62 -7.31
N SER A 194 -7.74 13.31 -6.31
CA SER A 194 -8.41 12.68 -5.17
C SER A 194 -9.91 12.77 -5.37
N LEU A 195 -10.60 11.63 -5.42
CA LEU A 195 -12.03 11.53 -5.66
C LEU A 195 -12.80 11.42 -4.35
N GLY A 196 -13.97 12.06 -4.29
CA GLY A 196 -14.93 11.90 -3.18
C GLY A 196 -15.75 10.60 -3.26
N VAL A 197 -15.19 9.53 -3.81
CA VAL A 197 -15.82 8.22 -4.00
C VAL A 197 -15.38 7.27 -2.89
N HIS A 198 -16.32 6.58 -2.26
CA HIS A 198 -16.06 5.69 -1.10
C HIS A 198 -16.67 4.29 -1.28
N GLY A 199 -16.53 3.73 -2.47
CA GLY A 199 -17.07 2.40 -2.81
C GLY A 199 -16.15 1.23 -2.48
N VAL A 200 -14.97 1.43 -1.87
CA VAL A 200 -14.09 0.35 -1.39
C VAL A 200 -14.35 0.12 0.10
N PHE A 201 -14.63 -1.12 0.48
CA PHE A 201 -14.84 -1.54 1.86
C PHE A 201 -13.67 -2.41 2.32
N TYR A 202 -12.86 -1.87 3.22
CA TYR A 202 -11.71 -2.52 3.81
C TYR A 202 -12.10 -3.25 5.11
N ARG A 203 -11.99 -4.57 5.13
CA ARG A 203 -12.34 -5.40 6.29
C ARG A 203 -11.25 -5.32 7.35
N ARG A 204 -11.66 -4.99 8.58
CA ARG A 204 -10.78 -4.94 9.75
C ARG A 204 -11.05 -6.12 10.67
N GLY A 205 -10.03 -6.49 11.48
CA GLY A 205 -10.15 -7.57 12.46
C GLY A 205 -10.05 -8.97 11.86
N VAL A 206 -9.52 -9.11 10.65
CA VAL A 206 -9.24 -10.41 10.03
C VAL A 206 -7.98 -10.99 10.69
N ALA A 207 -8.11 -12.17 11.31
CA ALA A 207 -7.01 -12.80 12.05
C ALA A 207 -5.79 -13.16 11.16
N THR A 208 -6.04 -13.45 9.87
CA THR A 208 -5.02 -13.78 8.87
C THR A 208 -4.40 -12.56 8.20
N SER A 209 -4.79 -11.34 8.60
CA SER A 209 -4.26 -10.10 8.00
C SER A 209 -2.74 -9.98 8.19
N LEU A 210 -2.04 -9.59 7.14
CA LEU A 210 -0.59 -9.31 7.16
C LEU A 210 -0.21 -8.25 8.23
N THR A 211 -1.14 -7.39 8.61
CA THR A 211 -0.92 -6.40 9.67
C THR A 211 -0.91 -7.01 11.09
N GLN A 212 -1.34 -8.26 11.26
CA GLN A 212 -1.39 -8.97 12.54
C GLN A 212 -0.21 -9.93 12.77
N ILE A 213 0.62 -10.18 11.77
CA ILE A 213 1.80 -11.04 11.91
C ILE A 213 2.83 -10.41 12.88
N LYS A 214 3.56 -11.26 13.61
CA LYS A 214 4.52 -10.81 14.63
C LYS A 214 5.95 -11.29 14.37
N ASP A 215 6.20 -11.81 13.19
CA ASP A 215 7.49 -12.36 12.77
C ASP A 215 8.35 -11.36 11.96
N ALA A 216 9.49 -11.85 11.46
CA ALA A 216 10.49 -11.06 10.76
C ALA A 216 9.98 -10.36 9.49
N ARG A 217 8.85 -10.80 8.90
CA ARG A 217 8.22 -10.13 7.74
C ARG A 217 7.79 -8.70 8.04
N GLN A 218 7.48 -8.40 9.31
CA GLN A 218 7.17 -7.03 9.74
C GLN A 218 8.37 -6.07 9.65
N LEU A 219 9.58 -6.57 9.48
CA LEU A 219 10.79 -5.76 9.34
C LEU A 219 11.04 -5.29 7.90
N ASP A 220 10.24 -5.73 6.94
CA ASP A 220 10.41 -5.36 5.52
C ASP A 220 10.18 -3.86 5.26
N PHE A 221 9.59 -3.14 6.23
CA PHE A 221 9.58 -1.68 6.16
C PHE A 221 11.00 -1.09 6.10
N ILE A 222 12.01 -1.74 6.70
CA ILE A 222 13.39 -1.25 6.68
C ILE A 222 13.94 -1.25 5.25
N PRO A 223 14.03 -2.39 4.52
CA PRO A 223 14.46 -2.37 3.12
C PRO A 223 13.54 -1.56 2.22
N ALA A 224 12.23 -1.49 2.49
CA ALA A 224 11.31 -0.65 1.72
C ALA A 224 11.66 0.84 1.82
N TYR A 225 11.90 1.34 3.03
CA TYR A 225 12.28 2.74 3.23
C TYR A 225 13.76 3.03 2.87
N ASP A 226 14.66 2.05 2.97
CA ASP A 226 16.02 2.18 2.43
C ASP A 226 15.97 2.38 0.91
N ALA A 227 15.17 1.59 0.20
CA ALA A 227 14.96 1.76 -1.25
C ALA A 227 14.31 3.11 -1.58
N LEU A 228 13.29 3.50 -0.82
CA LEU A 228 12.66 4.82 -0.97
C LEU A 228 13.67 5.96 -0.77
N LEU A 229 14.50 5.88 0.26
CA LEU A 229 15.50 6.90 0.54
C LEU A 229 16.50 7.03 -0.64
N GLN A 230 16.91 5.89 -1.25
CA GLN A 230 17.74 5.89 -2.44
C GLN A 230 17.04 6.51 -3.66
N ASP A 231 15.73 6.24 -3.84
CA ASP A 231 14.95 6.85 -4.92
C ASP A 231 14.87 8.38 -4.74
N VAL A 232 14.60 8.85 -3.52
CA VAL A 232 14.51 10.29 -3.20
C VAL A 232 15.87 10.99 -3.31
N LEU A 233 16.96 10.35 -2.89
CA LEU A 233 18.30 10.94 -2.99
C LEU A 233 18.78 11.11 -4.45
N LYS A 234 18.21 10.36 -5.40
CA LYS A 234 18.49 10.49 -6.84
C LYS A 234 17.49 11.41 -7.54
N ASP A 235 16.45 11.83 -6.88
CA ASP A 235 15.42 12.69 -7.46
C ASP A 235 15.91 14.13 -7.61
N PRO A 236 15.59 14.83 -8.71
CA PRO A 236 16.00 16.22 -8.90
C PRO A 236 15.45 17.19 -7.85
N GLU A 237 14.33 16.86 -7.18
CA GLU A 237 13.77 17.64 -6.08
C GLU A 237 14.09 17.02 -4.69
N THR A 238 15.26 16.40 -4.55
CA THR A 238 15.64 15.71 -3.30
C THR A 238 15.52 16.61 -2.07
N GLU A 239 15.90 17.87 -2.15
CA GLU A 239 15.81 18.84 -1.04
C GLU A 239 14.36 19.04 -0.56
N ARG A 240 13.40 18.95 -1.47
CA ARG A 240 11.97 19.09 -1.18
C ARG A 240 11.40 17.84 -0.49
N PHE A 241 11.82 16.65 -0.90
CA PHE A 241 11.20 15.39 -0.49
C PHE A 241 11.95 14.63 0.60
N LEU A 242 13.24 14.84 0.72
CA LEU A 242 14.08 14.16 1.70
C LEU A 242 13.61 14.35 3.15
N PRO A 243 13.20 15.56 3.59
CA PRO A 243 12.66 15.73 4.95
C PRO A 243 11.43 14.86 5.23
N LYS A 244 10.53 14.71 4.25
CA LYS A 244 9.36 13.84 4.37
C LYS A 244 9.72 12.37 4.43
N ALA A 245 10.62 11.90 3.55
CA ALA A 245 11.08 10.52 3.51
C ALA A 245 11.75 10.12 4.83
N VAL A 246 12.67 10.94 5.33
CA VAL A 246 13.36 10.70 6.61
C VAL A 246 12.38 10.71 7.77
N ARG A 247 11.45 11.68 7.83
CA ARG A 247 10.45 11.77 8.91
C ARG A 247 9.52 10.56 8.94
N THR A 248 9.03 10.12 7.78
CA THR A 248 8.14 8.96 7.71
C THR A 248 8.89 7.69 8.07
N TYR A 249 10.15 7.55 7.64
CA TYR A 249 10.99 6.41 8.03
C TYR A 249 11.25 6.40 9.55
N CYS A 250 11.62 7.54 10.14
CA CYS A 250 11.74 7.69 11.60
C CYS A 250 10.45 7.31 12.34
N ALA A 251 9.29 7.74 11.83
CA ALA A 251 8.00 7.40 12.42
C ALA A 251 7.73 5.89 12.38
N MET A 252 8.07 5.21 11.28
CA MET A 252 7.96 3.75 11.15
C MET A 252 8.90 3.02 12.10
N ILE A 253 10.16 3.44 12.21
CA ILE A 253 11.11 2.88 13.18
C ILE A 253 10.55 3.03 14.60
N ALA A 254 10.12 4.23 14.98
CA ALA A 254 9.57 4.50 16.31
C ALA A 254 8.34 3.65 16.61
N PHE A 255 7.43 3.47 15.62
CA PHE A 255 6.24 2.62 15.74
C PHE A 255 6.61 1.16 16.02
N HIS A 256 7.53 0.57 15.25
CA HIS A 256 7.94 -0.83 15.42
C HIS A 256 8.79 -1.03 16.69
N ILE A 257 9.64 -0.07 17.05
CA ILE A 257 10.37 -0.10 18.33
C ILE A 257 9.40 -0.04 19.53
N GLY A 258 8.34 0.76 19.45
CA GLY A 258 7.30 0.80 20.48
C GLY A 258 6.56 -0.54 20.64
N LYS A 259 6.47 -1.32 19.58
CA LYS A 259 5.87 -2.67 19.56
C LYS A 259 6.88 -3.81 19.72
N ALA A 260 8.13 -3.53 19.98
CA ALA A 260 9.17 -4.56 20.00
C ALA A 260 8.89 -5.73 20.98
N ASN A 261 8.14 -5.49 22.05
CA ASN A 261 7.76 -6.52 23.03
C ASN A 261 6.64 -7.45 22.51
N GLU A 262 5.96 -7.10 21.42
CA GLU A 262 4.94 -7.94 20.79
C GLU A 262 5.55 -8.95 19.79
N TYR A 263 6.82 -8.75 19.41
CA TYR A 263 7.55 -9.61 18.48
C TYR A 263 8.27 -10.74 19.21
N GLU A 264 8.57 -11.80 18.47
CA GLU A 264 9.49 -12.84 18.94
C GLU A 264 10.85 -12.22 19.34
N PRO A 265 11.52 -12.73 20.40
CA PRO A 265 12.77 -12.14 20.90
C PRO A 265 13.86 -11.95 19.83
N SER A 266 14.02 -12.91 18.92
CA SER A 266 14.95 -12.83 17.79
C SER A 266 14.61 -11.71 16.81
N THR A 267 13.32 -11.57 16.49
CA THR A 267 12.81 -10.50 15.64
C THR A 267 12.97 -9.12 16.30
N ALA A 268 12.68 -9.01 17.60
CA ALA A 268 12.87 -7.77 18.34
C ALA A 268 14.36 -7.35 18.41
N GLN A 269 15.28 -8.32 18.57
CA GLN A 269 16.72 -8.05 18.53
C GLN A 269 17.17 -7.61 17.14
N ARG A 270 16.70 -8.30 16.09
CA ARG A 270 16.95 -7.96 14.70
C ARG A 270 16.45 -6.55 14.38
N LEU A 271 15.21 -6.22 14.79
CA LEU A 271 14.63 -4.87 14.64
C LEU A 271 15.53 -3.80 15.20
N ARG A 272 15.98 -3.94 16.48
CA ARG A 272 16.84 -2.91 17.10
C ARG A 272 18.15 -2.72 16.37
N ARG A 273 18.78 -3.81 15.93
CA ARG A 273 20.04 -3.76 15.18
C ARG A 273 19.86 -3.07 13.82
N GLU A 274 18.85 -3.49 13.06
CA GLU A 274 18.63 -3.00 11.69
C GLU A 274 18.09 -1.56 11.69
N ALA A 275 17.20 -1.22 12.62
CA ALA A 275 16.71 0.14 12.79
C ALA A 275 17.83 1.11 13.22
N LYS A 276 18.73 0.68 14.12
CA LYS A 276 19.93 1.47 14.46
C LYS A 276 20.78 1.73 13.19
N ALA A 277 21.06 0.69 12.43
CA ALA A 277 21.82 0.83 11.18
C ALA A 277 21.11 1.74 10.16
N ALA A 278 19.78 1.66 10.07
CA ALA A 278 18.98 2.52 9.21
C ALA A 278 19.10 4.01 9.59
N LEU A 279 19.03 4.34 10.89
CA LEU A 279 19.24 5.72 11.37
C LEU A 279 20.61 6.28 10.99
N HIS A 280 21.67 5.44 11.01
CA HIS A 280 23.01 5.85 10.60
C HIS A 280 23.20 5.97 9.07
N ARG A 281 22.31 5.39 8.26
CA ARG A 281 22.32 5.57 6.80
C ARG A 281 21.60 6.83 6.33
N MET A 282 20.76 7.41 7.17
CA MET A 282 20.04 8.65 6.83
C MET A 282 21.02 9.83 6.76
N PRO A 283 20.80 10.82 5.88
CA PRO A 283 21.56 12.06 5.86
C PRO A 283 21.49 12.75 7.23
N GLU A 284 22.64 12.93 7.86
CA GLU A 284 22.78 13.34 9.26
C GLU A 284 22.01 14.63 9.57
N ARG A 285 22.22 15.66 8.76
CA ARG A 285 21.55 16.95 8.94
C ARG A 285 20.02 16.81 8.93
N THR A 286 19.47 16.10 7.94
CA THR A 286 18.02 15.92 7.81
C THR A 286 17.44 15.07 8.97
N LEU A 287 18.22 14.07 9.43
CA LEU A 287 17.82 13.27 10.59
C LEU A 287 17.78 14.12 11.87
N GLU A 288 18.76 14.98 12.10
CA GLU A 288 18.80 15.85 13.28
C GLU A 288 17.66 16.87 13.27
N GLU A 289 17.41 17.52 12.13
CA GLU A 289 16.27 18.42 11.93
C GLU A 289 14.94 17.67 12.21
N THR A 290 14.81 16.45 11.71
CA THR A 290 13.64 15.59 11.93
C THR A 290 13.46 15.26 13.41
N LEU A 291 14.51 14.83 14.10
CA LEU A 291 14.45 14.50 15.53
C LEU A 291 14.11 15.72 16.40
N THR A 292 14.53 16.91 16.00
CA THR A 292 14.23 18.17 16.72
C THR A 292 12.74 18.55 16.59
N THR A 293 12.13 18.29 15.43
CA THR A 293 10.73 18.68 15.12
C THR A 293 9.70 17.58 15.39
N MET A 294 10.13 16.35 15.68
CA MET A 294 9.27 15.22 16.01
C MET A 294 8.79 15.31 17.47
N ASP A 295 7.69 14.61 17.79
CA ASP A 295 7.27 14.53 19.20
C ASP A 295 8.37 13.98 20.10
N SER A 296 8.42 14.51 21.35
CA SER A 296 9.54 14.25 22.27
C SER A 296 9.70 12.78 22.68
N THR A 297 8.64 11.98 22.60
CA THR A 297 8.69 10.55 22.95
C THR A 297 9.38 9.75 21.86
N ARG A 298 8.95 9.95 20.60
CA ARG A 298 9.59 9.30 19.44
C ARG A 298 11.03 9.77 19.28
N SER A 299 11.27 11.08 19.35
CA SER A 299 12.61 11.67 19.24
C SER A 299 13.58 11.06 20.26
N ARG A 300 13.21 10.98 21.54
CA ARG A 300 14.04 10.36 22.59
C ARG A 300 14.29 8.87 22.34
N SER A 301 13.26 8.13 21.89
CA SER A 301 13.39 6.71 21.57
C SER A 301 14.40 6.47 20.44
N LEU A 302 14.32 7.25 19.37
CA LEU A 302 15.20 7.15 18.21
C LEU A 302 16.63 7.58 18.53
N SER A 303 16.83 8.67 19.29
CA SER A 303 18.16 9.12 19.72
C SER A 303 18.85 8.08 20.60
N ARG A 304 18.13 7.49 21.56
CA ARG A 304 18.68 6.40 22.38
C ARG A 304 19.07 5.18 21.55
N LEU A 305 18.24 4.82 20.57
CA LEU A 305 18.50 3.71 19.67
C LEU A 305 19.76 3.97 18.82
N ARG A 306 19.87 5.17 18.24
CA ARG A 306 21.05 5.61 17.46
C ARG A 306 22.32 5.55 18.27
N ASP A 307 22.30 6.11 19.49
CA ASP A 307 23.47 6.20 20.36
C ASP A 307 23.83 4.87 21.06
N GLY A 308 22.98 3.86 20.97
CA GLY A 308 23.19 2.56 21.62
C GLY A 308 23.00 2.57 23.13
N ARG A 309 22.30 3.58 23.68
CA ARG A 309 22.03 3.67 25.13
C ARG A 309 20.87 2.75 25.50
N LYS A 310 21.06 1.90 26.52
CA LYS A 310 19.97 1.05 27.05
C LYS A 310 18.83 1.91 27.58
N ALA A 311 17.60 1.42 27.42
CA ALA A 311 16.46 1.99 28.16
C ALA A 311 16.74 1.85 29.67
N ALA A 312 16.69 2.93 30.37
CA ALA A 312 16.81 2.95 31.86
C ALA A 312 15.52 2.42 32.45
#